data_98a8a00d593fe993e99bd87508aea331
#
_entry.id   98a8a00d593fe993e99bd87508aea331
#
_cell.length_a   1.000
_cell.length_b   1.000
_cell.length_c   1.000
_cell.angle_alpha   90.00
_cell.angle_beta   90.00
_cell.angle_gamma   90.00
#
_symmetry.space_group_name_H-M   'P 1'
#
loop_
_entity.id
_entity.type
_entity.pdbx_description
1 polymer ?
#
loop_
_entity_poly.entity_id
_entity_poly.type
_entity_poly.pdbx_seq_one_letter_code
_entity_poly.pdbx_strand_id
1 'polypeptide(L)'
;MAEEFLATLKLMTGEEIVAKVCYLEDDDKVLLENPLQVESAKQRNGQLEVSGFSFKEWISATFDNMFIIKRDHIMTMTEVDGQIQEFYEKTIQRLENGKNLTNRANKLPRQSGYLGSVNQMKKSLEDIFNKS
;
A
#
# COMPACT_ATOMS: atom_id res chain seq x y z
N MET A 1 0.54 -19.41 -13.67
CA MET A 1 0.13 -18.01 -13.59
C MET A 1 -0.48 -17.74 -12.24
N ALA A 2 0.04 -16.74 -11.57
CA ALA A 2 -0.47 -16.36 -10.27
C ALA A 2 -1.79 -15.58 -10.43
N GLU A 3 -2.80 -16.01 -9.72
CA GLU A 3 -4.07 -15.29 -9.69
C GLU A 3 -3.96 -14.08 -8.77
N GLU A 4 -4.49 -12.96 -9.22
CA GLU A 4 -4.58 -11.74 -8.43
C GLU A 4 -5.99 -11.61 -7.88
N PHE A 5 -6.11 -11.26 -6.62
CA PHE A 5 -7.42 -11.01 -6.00
C PHE A 5 -7.28 -9.94 -4.93
N LEU A 6 -8.36 -9.21 -4.71
CA LEU A 6 -8.38 -8.17 -3.69
C LEU A 6 -8.81 -8.81 -2.36
N ALA A 7 -8.00 -8.59 -1.34
CA ALA A 7 -8.21 -9.23 -0.04
C ALA A 7 -7.94 -8.27 1.11
N THR A 8 -8.61 -8.54 2.22
CA THR A 8 -8.26 -7.95 3.51
C THR A 8 -7.36 -8.93 4.25
N LEU A 9 -6.23 -8.43 4.73
CA LEU A 9 -5.24 -9.20 5.44
C LEU A 9 -5.09 -8.67 6.86
N LYS A 10 -5.06 -9.58 7.83
CA LYS A 10 -4.65 -9.25 9.19
C LYS A 10 -3.22 -9.74 9.37
N LEU A 11 -2.31 -8.84 9.65
CA LEU A 11 -0.90 -9.18 9.83
C LEU A 11 -0.62 -9.57 11.27
N MET A 12 0.47 -10.29 11.47
CA MET A 12 0.89 -10.70 12.82
C MET A 12 1.20 -9.51 13.72
N THR A 13 1.50 -8.35 13.12
CA THR A 13 1.69 -7.09 13.85
C THR A 13 0.40 -6.51 14.41
N GLY A 14 -0.76 -7.01 13.97
CA GLY A 14 -2.06 -6.47 14.32
C GLY A 14 -2.62 -5.51 13.29
N GLU A 15 -1.83 -5.13 12.30
CA GLU A 15 -2.29 -4.24 11.24
C GLU A 15 -3.29 -4.96 10.33
N GLU A 16 -4.30 -4.22 9.89
CA GLU A 16 -5.27 -4.71 8.93
C GLU A 16 -5.08 -3.92 7.63
N ILE A 17 -4.85 -4.63 6.54
CA ILE A 17 -4.61 -4.00 5.24
C ILE A 17 -5.53 -4.61 4.17
N VAL A 18 -5.85 -3.79 3.18
CA VAL A 18 -6.55 -4.25 1.96
C VAL A 18 -5.57 -4.06 0.81
N ALA A 19 -5.38 -5.09 0.03
CA ALA A 19 -4.42 -5.08 -1.06
C ALA A 19 -4.81 -6.07 -2.14
N LYS A 20 -4.33 -5.83 -3.34
CA LYS A 20 -4.36 -6.84 -4.39
C LYS A 20 -3.25 -7.84 -4.10
N VAL A 21 -3.62 -9.09 -3.94
CA VAL A 21 -2.72 -10.16 -3.51
C VAL A 21 -2.39 -11.06 -4.68
N CYS A 22 -1.12 -11.37 -4.83
CA CYS A 22 -0.65 -12.29 -5.84
C CYS A 22 0.31 -13.27 -5.18
N TYR A 23 0.03 -14.57 -5.31
CA TYR A 23 0.92 -15.59 -4.79
C TYR A 23 2.13 -15.73 -5.72
N LEU A 24 3.31 -15.71 -5.13
CA LEU A 24 4.55 -15.92 -5.87
C LEU A 24 4.85 -17.42 -5.98
N GLU A 25 5.67 -17.78 -6.96
CA GLU A 25 6.11 -19.18 -7.13
C GLU A 25 6.84 -19.69 -5.89
N ASP A 26 7.51 -18.80 -5.19
CA ASP A 26 8.13 -19.08 -3.91
C ASP A 26 7.03 -19.08 -2.84
N ASP A 27 6.63 -20.24 -2.36
CA ASP A 27 5.45 -20.45 -1.51
C ASP A 27 5.49 -19.70 -0.19
N ASP A 28 6.64 -19.20 0.25
CA ASP A 28 6.75 -18.49 1.51
C ASP A 28 6.54 -16.98 1.38
N LYS A 29 6.29 -16.47 0.18
CA LYS A 29 6.16 -15.03 -0.08
C LYS A 29 4.90 -14.72 -0.85
N VAL A 30 4.40 -13.50 -0.64
CA VAL A 30 3.19 -12.97 -1.27
C VAL A 30 3.48 -11.57 -1.75
N LEU A 31 3.04 -11.24 -2.95
CA LEU A 31 3.13 -9.90 -3.50
C LEU A 31 1.85 -9.13 -3.17
N LEU A 32 2.01 -7.95 -2.60
CA LEU A 32 0.90 -7.03 -2.34
C LEU A 32 1.02 -5.83 -3.27
N GLU A 33 -0.04 -5.53 -4.00
CA GLU A 33 -0.13 -4.36 -4.85
C GLU A 33 -1.11 -3.36 -4.23
N ASN A 34 -0.67 -2.12 -4.14
CA ASN A 34 -1.45 -1.01 -3.60
C ASN A 34 -2.05 -1.30 -2.22
N PRO A 35 -1.23 -1.70 -1.23
CA PRO A 35 -1.75 -1.98 0.10
C PRO A 35 -2.19 -0.71 0.80
N LEU A 36 -3.41 -0.73 1.33
CA LEU A 36 -3.96 0.35 2.15
C LEU A 36 -4.22 -0.19 3.55
N GLN A 37 -3.80 0.58 4.54
CA GLN A 37 -4.05 0.24 5.93
C GLN A 37 -5.45 0.69 6.33
N VAL A 38 -6.18 -0.19 7.01
CA VAL A 38 -7.51 0.11 7.51
C VAL A 38 -7.38 0.76 8.88
N GLU A 39 -8.00 1.91 9.05
CA GLU A 39 -8.10 2.59 10.34
C GLU A 39 -9.56 2.64 10.77
N SER A 40 -9.84 2.14 11.95
CA SER A 40 -11.17 2.25 12.52
C SER A 40 -11.36 3.65 13.10
N ALA A 41 -12.49 4.25 12.77
CA ALA A 41 -12.87 5.56 13.28
C ALA A 41 -14.22 5.44 14.00
N LYS A 42 -14.28 5.92 15.23
CA LYS A 42 -15.52 6.02 15.98
C LYS A 42 -15.82 7.49 16.20
N GLN A 43 -16.96 7.93 15.70
CA GLN A 43 -17.44 9.30 15.93
C GLN A 43 -18.69 9.26 16.80
N ARG A 44 -18.70 10.08 17.84
CA ARG A 44 -19.89 10.29 18.65
C ARG A 44 -20.60 11.53 18.14
N ASN A 45 -21.84 11.33 17.68
CA ASN A 45 -22.70 12.42 17.28
C ASN A 45 -23.92 12.41 18.24
N GLY A 46 -23.81 13.12 19.37
CA GLY A 46 -24.80 13.07 20.41
C GLY A 46 -24.81 11.75 21.16
N GLN A 47 -25.94 11.05 21.17
CA GLN A 47 -26.08 9.74 21.79
C GLN A 47 -25.79 8.59 20.81
N LEU A 48 -25.56 8.92 19.54
CA LEU A 48 -25.28 7.92 18.51
C LEU A 48 -23.79 7.77 18.32
N GLU A 49 -23.33 6.54 18.42
CA GLU A 49 -21.95 6.16 18.12
C GLU A 49 -21.92 5.61 16.70
N VAL A 50 -21.26 6.33 15.79
CA VAL A 50 -21.08 5.89 14.41
C VAL A 50 -19.67 5.33 14.30
N SER A 51 -19.58 4.03 13.99
CA SER A 51 -18.32 3.39 13.73
C SER A 51 -18.13 3.22 12.22
N GLY A 52 -16.94 3.56 11.76
CA GLY A 52 -16.58 3.41 10.37
C GLY A 52 -15.10 3.09 10.25
N PHE A 53 -14.62 2.99 9.03
CA PHE A 53 -13.20 2.83 8.79
C PHE A 53 -12.78 3.72 7.62
N SER A 54 -11.48 4.02 7.60
CA SER A 54 -10.86 4.76 6.51
C SER A 54 -9.62 4.02 6.07
N PHE A 55 -9.15 4.35 4.86
CA PHE A 55 -7.93 3.78 4.29
C PHE A 55 -6.84 4.83 4.25
N LYS A 56 -5.63 4.42 4.57
CA LYS A 56 -4.42 5.22 4.34
C LYS A 56 -3.35 4.34 3.70
N GLU A 57 -2.36 4.96 3.09
CA GLU A 57 -1.23 4.19 2.56
C GLU A 57 -0.55 3.40 3.68
N TRP A 58 -0.28 2.12 3.43
CA TRP A 58 0.40 1.28 4.40
C TRP A 58 1.84 1.72 4.60
N ILE A 59 2.54 1.96 3.50
CA ILE A 59 3.90 2.52 3.53
C ILE A 59 3.86 3.82 2.76
N SER A 60 4.08 4.93 3.45
CA SER A 60 3.90 6.26 2.87
C SER A 60 5.19 6.88 2.35
N ALA A 61 6.34 6.42 2.81
CA ALA A 61 7.64 7.00 2.45
C ALA A 61 8.25 6.30 1.23
N THR A 62 7.42 6.06 0.21
CA THR A 62 7.86 5.40 -1.03
C THR A 62 6.92 5.77 -2.17
N PHE A 63 7.44 5.70 -3.38
CA PHE A 63 6.62 5.79 -4.59
C PHE A 63 6.24 4.41 -5.14
N ASP A 64 6.78 3.35 -4.56
CA ASP A 64 6.45 2.00 -4.98
C ASP A 64 5.04 1.63 -4.53
N ASN A 65 4.37 0.82 -5.33
CA ASN A 65 3.02 0.33 -5.04
C ASN A 65 2.97 -1.18 -4.88
N MET A 66 4.11 -1.85 -4.97
CA MET A 66 4.21 -3.30 -4.84
C MET A 66 5.17 -3.64 -3.73
N PHE A 67 4.78 -4.58 -2.88
CA PHE A 67 5.57 -5.00 -1.73
C PHE A 67 5.51 -6.50 -1.60
N ILE A 68 6.62 -7.11 -1.20
CA ILE A 68 6.70 -8.54 -0.96
C ILE A 68 6.77 -8.78 0.54
N ILE A 69 5.87 -9.61 1.05
CA ILE A 69 5.87 -9.99 2.46
C ILE A 69 5.95 -11.51 2.57
N LYS A 70 6.39 -11.98 3.74
CA LYS A 70 6.40 -13.40 4.03
C LYS A 70 5.00 -13.86 4.44
N ARG A 71 4.61 -15.05 3.99
CA ARG A 71 3.33 -15.65 4.38
C ARG A 71 3.16 -15.78 5.88
N ASP A 72 4.25 -16.06 6.58
CA ASP A 72 4.24 -16.22 8.04
C ASP A 72 3.81 -14.96 8.77
N HIS A 73 3.88 -13.80 8.13
CA HIS A 73 3.46 -12.54 8.72
C HIS A 73 1.95 -12.29 8.56
N ILE A 74 1.26 -13.13 7.83
CA ILE A 74 -0.19 -13.02 7.63
C ILE A 74 -0.90 -13.95 8.62
N MET A 75 -1.70 -13.35 9.51
CA MET A 75 -2.49 -14.13 10.45
C MET A 75 -3.70 -14.75 9.77
N THR A 76 -4.41 -13.96 8.97
CA THR A 76 -5.57 -14.41 8.20
C THR A 76 -5.79 -13.50 7.01
N MET A 77 -6.52 -14.00 6.05
CA MET A 77 -6.80 -13.28 4.82
C MET A 77 -8.19 -13.66 4.33
N THR A 78 -8.96 -12.67 3.87
CA THR A 78 -10.30 -12.89 3.35
C THR A 78 -10.53 -12.03 2.12
N GLU A 79 -11.30 -12.53 1.17
CA GLU A 79 -11.69 -11.74 0.01
C GLU A 79 -12.60 -10.60 0.45
N VAL A 80 -12.49 -9.45 -0.22
CA VAL A 80 -13.34 -8.30 0.07
C VAL A 80 -14.69 -8.42 -0.63
N ASP A 81 -15.71 -7.81 -0.04
CA ASP A 81 -17.01 -7.69 -0.70
C ASP A 81 -17.01 -6.52 -1.69
N GLY A 82 -18.13 -6.38 -2.44
CA GLY A 82 -18.23 -5.37 -3.47
C GLY A 82 -18.15 -3.92 -2.97
N GLN A 83 -18.66 -3.67 -1.76
CA GLN A 83 -18.63 -2.32 -1.17
C GLN A 83 -17.22 -1.94 -0.78
N ILE A 84 -16.48 -2.85 -0.17
CA ILE A 84 -15.08 -2.62 0.21
C ILE A 84 -14.23 -2.44 -1.05
N GLN A 85 -14.47 -3.25 -2.06
CA GLN A 85 -13.74 -3.13 -3.34
C GLN A 85 -13.96 -1.76 -3.97
N GLU A 86 -15.19 -1.29 -4.02
CA GLU A 86 -15.52 0.01 -4.59
C GLU A 86 -14.84 1.14 -3.82
N PHE A 87 -14.89 1.10 -2.49
CA PHE A 87 -14.23 2.09 -1.64
C PHE A 87 -12.72 2.07 -1.86
N TYR A 88 -12.15 0.89 -1.93
CA TYR A 88 -10.71 0.70 -2.18
C TYR A 88 -10.30 1.31 -3.51
N GLU A 89 -11.03 1.00 -4.58
CA GLU A 89 -10.70 1.50 -5.91
C GLU A 89 -10.78 3.03 -5.99
N LYS A 90 -11.80 3.62 -5.36
CA LYS A 90 -11.93 5.07 -5.29
C LYS A 90 -10.78 5.71 -4.52
N THR A 91 -10.36 5.07 -3.44
CA THR A 91 -9.24 5.57 -2.64
C THR A 91 -7.94 5.50 -3.43
N ILE A 92 -7.70 4.40 -4.14
CA ILE A 92 -6.50 4.26 -4.98
C ILE A 92 -6.48 5.32 -6.08
N GLN A 93 -7.60 5.57 -6.75
CA GLN A 93 -7.68 6.62 -7.78
C GLN A 93 -7.35 7.99 -7.20
N ARG A 94 -7.90 8.30 -6.03
CA ARG A 94 -7.64 9.58 -5.38
C ARG A 94 -6.17 9.74 -5.01
N LEU A 95 -5.54 8.68 -4.51
CA LEU A 95 -4.12 8.71 -4.16
C LEU A 95 -3.23 8.83 -5.38
N GLU A 96 -3.55 8.14 -6.46
CA GLU A 96 -2.81 8.27 -7.72
C GLU A 96 -2.91 9.67 -8.30
N ASN A 97 -4.11 10.25 -8.29
CA ASN A 97 -4.30 11.62 -8.75
C ASN A 97 -3.53 12.62 -7.89
N GLY A 98 -3.52 12.41 -6.58
CA GLY A 98 -2.74 13.23 -5.65
C GLY A 98 -1.24 13.12 -5.93
N LYS A 99 -0.73 11.93 -6.17
CA LYS A 99 0.67 11.71 -6.50
C LYS A 99 1.04 12.37 -7.82
N ASN A 100 0.17 12.28 -8.83
CA ASN A 100 0.40 12.93 -10.12
C ASN A 100 0.46 14.44 -9.99
N LEU A 101 -0.45 15.03 -9.19
CA LEU A 101 -0.44 16.46 -8.92
C LEU A 101 0.81 16.87 -8.16
N THR A 102 1.20 16.12 -7.15
CA THR A 102 2.40 16.36 -6.37
C THR A 102 3.64 16.25 -7.26
N ASN A 103 3.68 15.26 -8.12
CA ASN A 103 4.79 15.08 -9.06
C ASN A 103 4.89 16.26 -10.04
N ARG A 104 3.76 16.81 -10.49
CA ARG A 104 3.75 17.98 -11.35
C ARG A 104 4.22 19.23 -10.60
N ALA A 105 3.74 19.40 -9.37
CA ALA A 105 4.10 20.54 -8.54
C ALA A 105 5.57 20.51 -8.15
N ASN A 106 6.13 19.33 -7.94
CA ASN A 106 7.50 19.14 -7.49
C ASN A 106 8.50 18.95 -8.65
N LYS A 107 8.05 19.11 -9.88
CA LYS A 107 8.93 18.94 -11.04
C LYS A 107 10.10 19.92 -11.05
N LEU A 108 9.87 21.13 -10.59
CA LEU A 108 10.91 22.17 -10.51
C LEU A 108 11.94 21.86 -9.43
N PRO A 109 11.57 21.49 -8.19
CA PRO A 109 12.56 21.05 -7.19
C PRO A 109 13.36 19.83 -7.61
N ARG A 110 12.80 18.95 -8.45
CA ARG A 110 13.54 17.81 -8.99
C ARG A 110 14.73 18.21 -9.81
N GLN A 111 14.62 19.33 -10.54
CA GLN A 111 15.69 19.85 -11.35
C GLN A 111 16.82 20.44 -10.51
N SER A 112 16.58 20.70 -9.23
CA SER A 112 17.62 21.19 -8.31
C SER A 112 18.50 20.08 -7.73
N GLY A 113 18.31 18.85 -8.14
CA GLY A 113 19.21 17.74 -7.83
C GLY A 113 18.83 16.89 -6.63
N TYR A 114 17.88 17.32 -5.82
CA TYR A 114 17.52 16.57 -4.61
C TYR A 114 16.91 15.20 -4.95
N LEU A 115 16.03 15.16 -5.92
CA LEU A 115 15.41 13.88 -6.35
C LEU A 115 16.32 13.07 -7.25
N GLY A 116 17.26 13.74 -7.95
CA GLY A 116 18.34 13.03 -8.61
C GLY A 116 19.16 12.25 -7.60
N SER A 117 19.41 12.85 -6.44
CA SER A 117 20.12 12.18 -5.35
C SER A 117 19.35 10.97 -4.82
N VAL A 118 18.02 11.04 -4.72
CA VAL A 118 17.21 9.92 -4.28
C VAL A 118 17.27 8.78 -5.30
N ASN A 119 17.18 9.09 -6.59
CA ASN A 119 17.31 8.08 -7.63
C ASN A 119 18.69 7.45 -7.65
N GLN A 120 19.72 8.24 -7.41
CA GLN A 120 21.09 7.73 -7.30
C GLN A 120 21.23 6.82 -6.07
N MET A 121 20.64 7.20 -4.95
CA MET A 121 20.63 6.37 -3.74
C MET A 121 19.89 5.05 -3.99
N LYS A 122 18.77 5.09 -4.71
CA LYS A 122 18.03 3.88 -5.05
C LYS A 122 18.88 2.93 -5.89
N LYS A 123 19.57 3.47 -6.90
CA LYS A 123 20.48 2.67 -7.71
C LYS A 123 21.63 2.09 -6.89
N SER A 124 22.19 2.90 -5.99
CA SER A 124 23.28 2.46 -5.12
C SER A 124 22.83 1.34 -4.19
N LEU A 125 21.62 1.45 -3.64
CA LEU A 125 21.03 0.40 -2.80
C LEU A 125 20.77 -0.87 -3.59
N GLU A 126 20.24 -0.75 -4.80
CA GLU A 126 20.02 -1.90 -5.68
C GLU A 126 21.35 -2.58 -6.02
N ASP A 127 22.39 -1.80 -6.31
CA ASP A 127 23.72 -2.34 -6.59
C ASP A 127 24.30 -3.07 -5.37
N ILE A 128 24.11 -2.54 -4.18
CA ILE A 128 24.55 -3.18 -2.94
C ILE A 128 23.83 -4.51 -2.73
N PHE A 129 22.52 -4.54 -2.93
CA PHE A 129 21.72 -5.76 -2.80
C PHE A 129 22.09 -6.81 -3.85
N ASN A 130 22.42 -6.36 -5.06
CA ASN A 130 22.80 -7.29 -6.13
C ASN A 130 24.20 -7.83 -5.98
N LYS A 131 25.08 -7.17 -5.23
CA LYS A 131 26.47 -7.60 -5.00
C LYS A 131 26.62 -8.52 -3.80
N SER A 132 25.60 -8.66 -2.99
CA SER A 132 25.63 -9.59 -1.86
C SER A 132 24.92 -10.91 -2.23
#